data_3ee171618bbe27847262739a8ab5e6aa
#
_entry.id   3ee171618bbe27847262739a8ab5e6aa
#
_cell.length_a   1.000
_cell.length_b   1.000
_cell.length_c   1.000
_cell.angle_alpha   90.00
_cell.angle_beta   90.00
_cell.angle_gamma   90.00
#
_symmetry.space_group_name_H-M   'P 1'
#
loop_
_entity.id
_entity.type
_entity.pdbx_description
1 polymer ?
#
loop_
_entity_poly.entity_id
_entity_poly.type
_entity_poly.pdbx_seq_one_letter_code
_entity_poly.pdbx_strand_id
1 'polypeptide(L)'
;MLTLFWVLVTFQMDHSEASPWAMPDNLMLRNDIQLLVDSGVINIPITTWPLAWGDIAYNLSKTEKELTLLELSALQRIKVALYEEEMGGFSGSTALKLAKNPERITWFNDSVAAKSEIEAETTYLGKRLALNIHVNKQSGETVFDDSYIAMAIGDYTLSLGAKKNWWGPGWGGSLIQSTNTRPIPSISFERNFSDPFESRFLSWIGPWDLSAMIGEMEQDTNFFGMRVGFRPKRNLELGLSTSALFCGENRSCGLSGLGKTLLDRDITIDGADPSVQKSGYQLAGIDFRSSHKFRNFPIAAYGQLIGEEISD
;
A
#
# COMPACT_ATOMS: atom_id res chain seq x y z
N MET A 1 -39.66 -10.82 27.19
CA MET A 1 -38.44 -11.58 27.51
C MET A 1 -37.62 -11.64 26.20
N LEU A 2 -36.73 -10.67 25.99
CA LEU A 2 -35.82 -10.64 24.83
C LEU A 2 -34.52 -11.32 25.27
N THR A 3 -34.26 -12.49 24.74
CA THR A 3 -32.97 -13.16 24.89
C THR A 3 -31.96 -12.58 23.88
N LEU A 4 -31.03 -11.79 24.39
CA LEU A 4 -29.87 -11.30 23.64
C LEU A 4 -28.94 -12.48 23.35
N PHE A 5 -28.84 -12.89 22.10
CA PHE A 5 -27.84 -13.84 21.63
C PHE A 5 -26.47 -13.10 21.54
N TRP A 6 -25.59 -13.37 22.50
CA TRP A 6 -24.18 -13.02 22.37
C TRP A 6 -23.51 -14.05 21.45
N VAL A 7 -23.20 -13.60 20.22
CA VAL A 7 -22.30 -14.35 19.36
C VAL A 7 -20.89 -14.07 19.85
N LEU A 8 -20.33 -15.00 20.61
CA LEU A 8 -18.90 -15.05 20.93
C LEU A 8 -18.16 -15.46 19.67
N VAL A 9 -17.63 -14.48 18.92
CA VAL A 9 -16.64 -14.72 17.87
C VAL A 9 -15.33 -15.01 18.59
N THR A 10 -14.99 -16.27 18.72
CA THR A 10 -13.65 -16.69 19.14
C THR A 10 -12.70 -16.47 17.97
N PHE A 11 -11.98 -15.35 17.98
CA PHE A 11 -10.82 -15.15 17.13
C PHE A 11 -9.72 -16.12 17.59
N GLN A 12 -9.44 -17.14 16.79
CA GLN A 12 -8.18 -17.88 16.92
C GLN A 12 -7.06 -16.96 16.43
N MET A 13 -6.26 -16.49 17.36
CA MET A 13 -5.19 -15.53 17.14
C MET A 13 -3.84 -16.27 17.16
N ASP A 14 -3.47 -16.90 16.06
CA ASP A 14 -2.21 -17.64 15.99
C ASP A 14 -1.11 -17.01 15.11
N HIS A 15 -1.34 -15.83 14.53
CA HIS A 15 -0.29 -15.14 13.77
C HIS A 15 -0.31 -13.64 14.07
N SER A 16 0.46 -13.23 15.09
CA SER A 16 0.60 -11.82 15.41
C SER A 16 2.05 -11.45 15.64
N GLU A 17 2.77 -11.20 14.57
CA GLU A 17 3.98 -10.40 14.64
C GLU A 17 3.69 -9.08 13.96
N ALA A 18 3.90 -8.00 14.69
CA ALA A 18 3.58 -6.66 14.23
C ALA A 18 4.78 -6.01 13.57
N SER A 19 5.41 -6.70 12.64
CA SER A 19 6.17 -5.97 11.66
C SER A 19 5.21 -5.53 10.58
N PRO A 20 4.94 -4.23 10.45
CA PRO A 20 3.88 -3.88 9.55
C PRO A 20 4.27 -4.16 8.11
N TRP A 21 5.33 -3.54 7.59
CA TRP A 21 5.45 -3.50 6.14
C TRP A 21 6.88 -3.37 5.60
N ALA A 22 7.12 -4.01 4.45
CA ALA A 22 8.16 -3.63 3.51
C ALA A 22 7.70 -2.37 2.75
N MET A 23 8.38 -1.26 2.95
CA MET A 23 7.99 0.05 2.42
C MET A 23 8.36 0.23 0.94
N PRO A 24 7.65 1.10 0.18
CA PRO A 24 7.93 1.37 -1.23
C PRO A 24 9.09 2.38 -1.43
N ASP A 25 10.28 2.06 -0.94
CA ASP A 25 11.48 2.88 -1.04
C ASP A 25 12.73 2.07 -1.36
N ASN A 26 12.65 0.74 -1.32
CA ASN A 26 13.77 -0.14 -1.55
C ASN A 26 13.64 -0.92 -2.88
N LEU A 27 14.31 -0.44 -3.92
CA LEU A 27 14.32 -1.07 -5.25
C LEU A 27 14.87 -2.49 -5.24
N MET A 28 15.89 -2.77 -4.42
CA MET A 28 16.49 -4.10 -4.35
C MET A 28 15.52 -5.08 -3.74
N LEU A 29 14.87 -4.71 -2.64
CA LEU A 29 13.86 -5.54 -1.98
C LEU A 29 12.68 -5.82 -2.92
N ARG A 30 12.19 -4.79 -3.63
CA ARG A 30 11.13 -4.96 -4.63
C ARG A 30 11.55 -5.94 -5.72
N ASN A 31 12.76 -5.81 -6.25
CA ASN A 31 13.28 -6.70 -7.27
C ASN A 31 13.39 -8.15 -6.76
N ASP A 32 13.87 -8.34 -5.55
CA ASP A 32 14.03 -9.66 -4.95
C ASP A 32 12.68 -10.34 -4.70
N ILE A 33 11.72 -9.62 -4.13
CA ILE A 33 10.35 -10.12 -3.93
C ILE A 33 9.73 -10.47 -5.29
N GLN A 34 9.84 -9.57 -6.27
CA GLN A 34 9.30 -9.80 -7.60
C GLN A 34 9.92 -11.03 -8.29
N LEU A 35 11.23 -11.21 -8.15
CA LEU A 35 11.93 -12.40 -8.67
C LEU A 35 11.37 -13.69 -8.07
N LEU A 36 11.18 -13.74 -6.74
CA LEU A 36 10.64 -14.92 -6.06
C LEU A 36 9.17 -15.17 -6.42
N VAL A 37 8.38 -14.13 -6.65
CA VAL A 37 7.00 -14.24 -7.10
C VAL A 37 6.92 -14.73 -8.55
N ASP A 38 7.73 -14.16 -9.46
CA ASP A 38 7.74 -14.54 -10.88
C ASP A 38 8.27 -15.94 -11.11
N SER A 39 9.17 -16.38 -10.28
CA SER A 39 9.68 -17.76 -10.30
C SER A 39 8.76 -18.76 -9.58
N GLY A 40 7.71 -18.30 -8.94
CA GLY A 40 6.73 -19.14 -8.22
C GLY A 40 7.23 -19.70 -6.90
N VAL A 41 8.26 -19.08 -6.29
CA VAL A 41 8.74 -19.40 -4.95
C VAL A 41 7.74 -18.97 -3.90
N ILE A 42 7.19 -17.76 -4.04
CA ILE A 42 6.08 -17.24 -3.24
C ILE A 42 4.92 -16.83 -4.14
N ASN A 43 3.72 -16.79 -3.59
CA ASN A 43 2.51 -16.48 -4.37
C ASN A 43 1.64 -15.45 -3.65
N ILE A 44 2.07 -14.20 -3.71
CA ILE A 44 1.39 -13.04 -3.12
C ILE A 44 1.18 -11.95 -4.19
N PRO A 45 0.17 -11.07 -4.07
CA PRO A 45 0.11 -9.83 -4.85
C PRO A 45 1.30 -8.93 -4.50
N ILE A 46 1.86 -8.25 -5.51
CA ILE A 46 3.03 -7.38 -5.35
C ILE A 46 2.87 -6.00 -6.01
N THR A 47 1.67 -5.66 -6.43
CA THR A 47 1.39 -4.37 -7.06
C THR A 47 0.75 -3.37 -6.10
N THR A 48 0.48 -3.77 -4.85
CA THR A 48 -0.01 -2.93 -3.76
C THR A 48 1.07 -2.82 -2.69
N TRP A 49 1.71 -1.67 -2.54
CA TRP A 49 2.71 -1.42 -1.52
C TRP A 49 2.21 -0.37 -0.53
N PRO A 50 2.62 -0.48 0.76
CA PRO A 50 3.59 -1.41 1.35
C PRO A 50 3.10 -2.86 1.42
N LEU A 51 4.02 -3.83 1.41
CA LEU A 51 3.73 -5.25 1.54
C LEU A 51 3.87 -5.70 2.99
N ALA A 52 2.95 -6.51 3.47
CA ALA A 52 3.03 -7.06 4.82
C ALA A 52 4.19 -8.08 4.94
N TRP A 53 5.11 -7.86 5.88
CA TRP A 53 6.20 -8.81 6.16
C TRP A 53 5.68 -10.17 6.60
N GLY A 54 4.58 -10.20 7.37
CA GLY A 54 3.94 -11.45 7.80
C GLY A 54 3.52 -12.33 6.62
N ASP A 55 2.98 -11.74 5.54
CA ASP A 55 2.59 -12.50 4.34
C ASP A 55 3.80 -13.05 3.58
N ILE A 56 4.85 -12.24 3.46
CA ILE A 56 6.12 -12.68 2.85
C ILE A 56 6.71 -13.85 3.64
N ALA A 57 6.83 -13.73 4.97
CA ALA A 57 7.37 -14.76 5.85
C ALA A 57 6.56 -16.06 5.76
N TYR A 58 5.23 -15.95 5.85
CA TYR A 58 4.32 -17.08 5.76
C TYR A 58 4.43 -17.84 4.44
N ASN A 59 4.49 -17.12 3.31
CA ASN A 59 4.66 -17.75 2.01
C ASN A 59 6.05 -18.36 1.82
N LEU A 60 7.09 -17.74 2.35
CA LEU A 60 8.44 -18.31 2.35
C LEU A 60 8.54 -19.61 3.16
N SER A 61 7.83 -19.72 4.29
CA SER A 61 7.82 -20.94 5.12
C SER A 61 7.18 -22.13 4.44
N LYS A 62 6.30 -21.91 3.47
CA LYS A 62 5.60 -22.95 2.69
C LYS A 62 6.34 -23.42 1.44
N THR A 63 7.50 -22.82 1.14
CA THR A 63 8.21 -23.10 -0.12
C THR A 63 8.99 -24.39 -0.02
N GLU A 64 8.67 -25.33 -0.92
CA GLU A 64 9.38 -26.62 -1.11
C GLU A 64 10.19 -26.68 -2.41
N LYS A 65 10.21 -25.59 -3.17
CA LYS A 65 10.86 -25.52 -4.48
C LYS A 65 12.38 -25.53 -4.36
N GLU A 66 13.05 -26.30 -5.21
CA GLU A 66 14.49 -26.14 -5.44
C GLU A 66 14.80 -24.78 -6.07
N LEU A 67 15.72 -24.04 -5.44
CA LEU A 67 16.04 -22.67 -5.81
C LEU A 67 17.30 -22.63 -6.68
N THR A 68 17.28 -21.80 -7.70
CA THR A 68 18.49 -21.40 -8.43
C THR A 68 19.38 -20.51 -7.56
N LEU A 69 20.65 -20.33 -7.94
CA LEU A 69 21.57 -19.44 -7.22
C LEU A 69 21.05 -18.01 -7.11
N LEU A 70 20.37 -17.51 -8.14
CA LEU A 70 19.80 -16.17 -8.16
C LEU A 70 18.62 -16.04 -7.17
N GLU A 71 17.70 -17.01 -7.19
CA GLU A 71 16.56 -17.09 -6.25
C GLU A 71 17.06 -17.25 -4.81
N LEU A 72 18.10 -18.05 -4.59
CA LEU A 72 18.69 -18.23 -3.26
C LEU A 72 19.32 -16.93 -2.74
N SER A 73 19.99 -16.17 -3.60
CA SER A 73 20.58 -14.89 -3.23
C SER A 73 19.51 -13.86 -2.87
N ALA A 74 18.40 -13.80 -3.63
CA ALA A 74 17.27 -12.94 -3.34
C ALA A 74 16.60 -13.35 -2.02
N LEU A 75 16.37 -14.66 -1.82
CA LEU A 75 15.82 -15.20 -0.58
C LEU A 75 16.68 -14.85 0.63
N GLN A 76 18.00 -14.93 0.52
CA GLN A 76 18.90 -14.58 1.62
C GLN A 76 18.79 -13.09 2.00
N ARG A 77 18.74 -12.18 1.02
CA ARG A 77 18.54 -10.75 1.30
C ARG A 77 17.19 -10.46 1.96
N ILE A 78 16.13 -11.09 1.46
CA ILE A 78 14.78 -10.95 2.07
C ILE A 78 14.79 -11.51 3.50
N LYS A 79 15.43 -12.65 3.76
CA LYS A 79 15.53 -13.21 5.10
C LYS A 79 16.33 -12.32 6.06
N VAL A 80 17.39 -11.65 5.59
CA VAL A 80 18.11 -10.69 6.43
C VAL A 80 17.21 -9.51 6.80
N ALA A 81 16.51 -8.92 5.83
CA ALA A 81 15.57 -7.83 6.10
C ALA A 81 14.43 -8.28 7.05
N LEU A 82 13.87 -9.47 6.83
CA LEU A 82 12.84 -10.04 7.68
C LEU A 82 13.35 -10.28 9.11
N TYR A 83 14.57 -10.79 9.26
CA TYR A 83 15.17 -11.02 10.58
C TYR A 83 15.37 -9.72 11.38
N GLU A 84 15.77 -8.63 10.72
CA GLU A 84 15.87 -7.31 11.33
C GLU A 84 14.52 -6.84 11.88
N GLU A 85 13.45 -7.11 11.17
CA GLU A 85 12.08 -6.79 11.59
C GLU A 85 11.56 -7.73 12.70
N GLU A 86 11.83 -9.02 12.62
CA GLU A 86 11.43 -10.02 13.63
C GLU A 86 12.12 -9.83 14.99
N MET A 87 13.31 -9.22 15.01
CA MET A 87 14.01 -8.89 16.26
C MET A 87 13.17 -8.01 17.18
N GLY A 88 12.29 -7.19 16.63
CA GLY A 88 11.38 -6.33 17.38
C GLY A 88 12.09 -5.35 18.33
N GLY A 89 11.30 -4.69 19.17
CA GLY A 89 11.82 -3.71 20.12
C GLY A 89 12.09 -2.34 19.49
N PHE A 90 13.04 -1.61 20.05
CA PHE A 90 13.43 -0.29 19.57
C PHE A 90 14.60 -0.38 18.61
N SER A 91 14.47 0.28 17.47
CA SER A 91 15.56 0.54 16.54
C SER A 91 15.58 2.03 16.18
N GLY A 92 16.70 2.51 15.67
CA GLY A 92 16.81 3.89 15.24
C GLY A 92 17.92 4.09 14.23
N SER A 93 17.72 5.03 13.32
CA SER A 93 18.69 5.41 12.30
C SER A 93 18.80 6.92 12.17
N THR A 94 19.94 7.38 11.67
CA THR A 94 20.14 8.77 11.28
C THR A 94 20.86 8.80 9.95
N ALA A 95 20.43 9.68 9.05
CA ALA A 95 21.05 9.84 7.74
C ALA A 95 21.31 11.32 7.42
N LEU A 96 22.40 11.57 6.71
CA LEU A 96 22.69 12.85 6.06
C LEU A 96 22.74 12.62 4.57
N LYS A 97 21.84 13.23 3.83
CA LYS A 97 21.77 13.13 2.38
C LYS A 97 22.16 14.47 1.76
N LEU A 98 23.06 14.45 0.78
CA LEU A 98 23.51 15.65 0.07
C LEU A 98 23.40 15.43 -1.43
N ALA A 99 22.71 16.33 -2.12
CA ALA A 99 22.54 16.27 -3.55
C ALA A 99 22.87 17.61 -4.22
N LYS A 100 23.72 17.58 -5.25
CA LYS A 100 23.97 18.78 -6.06
C LYS A 100 22.72 19.16 -6.86
N ASN A 101 22.03 18.17 -7.42
CA ASN A 101 20.81 18.30 -8.19
C ASN A 101 19.76 17.37 -7.58
N PRO A 102 18.91 17.87 -6.67
CA PRO A 102 17.84 17.05 -6.09
C PRO A 102 16.87 16.55 -7.15
N GLU A 103 16.35 15.36 -6.97
CA GLU A 103 15.33 14.79 -7.86
C GLU A 103 13.97 15.46 -7.60
N ARG A 104 13.31 15.87 -8.65
CA ARG A 104 11.96 16.47 -8.58
C ARG A 104 10.86 15.44 -8.72
N ILE A 105 11.17 14.32 -9.36
CA ILE A 105 10.26 13.21 -9.58
C ILE A 105 10.89 11.99 -8.95
N THR A 106 10.19 11.43 -7.99
CA THR A 106 10.63 10.23 -7.28
C THR A 106 10.04 8.99 -7.95
N TRP A 107 10.84 7.95 -8.01
CA TRP A 107 10.44 6.64 -8.48
C TRP A 107 10.12 5.76 -7.27
N PHE A 108 10.01 4.46 -7.49
CA PHE A 108 9.96 3.50 -6.40
C PHE A 108 11.36 3.37 -5.74
N ASN A 109 11.84 4.42 -5.15
CA ASN A 109 13.11 4.44 -4.41
C ASN A 109 13.12 5.60 -3.44
N ASP A 110 13.99 5.52 -2.47
CA ASP A 110 14.33 6.63 -1.61
C ASP A 110 15.25 7.58 -2.39
N SER A 111 14.74 8.75 -2.73
CA SER A 111 15.47 9.76 -3.49
C SER A 111 15.62 11.04 -2.68
N VAL A 112 16.70 11.78 -2.96
CA VAL A 112 17.01 13.04 -2.28
C VAL A 112 16.22 14.16 -2.96
N ALA A 113 15.21 14.68 -2.27
CA ALA A 113 14.31 15.73 -2.77
C ALA A 113 14.87 17.14 -2.55
N ALA A 114 15.81 17.33 -1.61
CA ALA A 114 16.44 18.61 -1.30
C ALA A 114 17.98 18.56 -1.43
N LYS A 115 18.63 19.73 -1.47
CA LYS A 115 20.10 19.80 -1.56
C LYS A 115 20.79 19.22 -0.33
N SER A 116 20.14 19.31 0.82
CA SER A 116 20.59 18.71 2.08
C SER A 116 19.38 18.24 2.86
N GLU A 117 19.47 17.05 3.38
CA GLU A 117 18.45 16.43 4.23
C GLU A 117 19.13 15.79 5.42
N ILE A 118 18.55 15.97 6.59
CA ILE A 118 18.95 15.30 7.84
C ILE A 118 17.75 14.52 8.30
N GLU A 119 17.90 13.21 8.37
CA GLU A 119 16.85 12.30 8.77
C GLU A 119 17.20 11.65 10.11
N ALA A 120 16.19 11.49 10.92
CA ALA A 120 16.24 10.68 12.13
C ALA A 120 14.98 9.86 12.22
N GLU A 121 15.14 8.58 12.43
CA GLU A 121 14.05 7.62 12.53
C GLU A 121 14.18 6.81 13.80
N THR A 122 13.05 6.53 14.43
CA THR A 122 12.95 5.64 15.58
C THR A 122 11.73 4.77 15.40
N THR A 123 11.96 3.47 15.40
CA THR A 123 10.89 2.46 15.24
C THR A 123 10.78 1.63 16.50
N TYR A 124 9.56 1.35 16.93
CA TYR A 124 9.24 0.36 17.93
C TYR A 124 8.36 -0.71 17.29
N LEU A 125 8.79 -1.96 17.38
CA LEU A 125 8.05 -3.12 16.91
C LEU A 125 7.72 -4.03 18.09
N GLY A 126 6.43 -4.17 18.36
CA GLY A 126 5.89 -5.10 19.34
C GLY A 126 5.02 -6.15 18.66
N LYS A 127 4.49 -7.11 19.43
CA LYS A 127 3.70 -8.22 18.85
C LYS A 127 2.46 -7.79 18.06
N ARG A 128 1.81 -6.69 18.41
CA ARG A 128 0.59 -6.19 17.76
C ARG A 128 0.62 -4.69 17.51
N LEU A 129 1.62 -4.02 17.99
CA LEU A 129 1.73 -2.57 17.91
C LEU A 129 3.08 -2.23 17.29
N ALA A 130 3.05 -1.38 16.29
CA ALA A 130 4.23 -0.76 15.72
C ALA A 130 4.10 0.76 15.78
N LEU A 131 5.21 1.43 16.03
CA LEU A 131 5.32 2.88 16.03
C LEU A 131 6.55 3.25 15.20
N ASN A 132 6.39 4.15 14.27
CA ASN A 132 7.50 4.77 13.54
C ASN A 132 7.42 6.28 13.72
N ILE A 133 8.51 6.89 14.15
CA ILE A 133 8.67 8.34 14.19
C ILE A 133 9.85 8.68 13.27
N HIS A 134 9.54 9.32 12.17
CA HIS A 134 10.51 9.77 11.19
C HIS A 134 10.48 11.29 11.09
N VAL A 135 11.63 11.91 11.25
CA VAL A 135 11.81 13.35 11.17
C VAL A 135 12.82 13.65 10.08
N ASN A 136 12.40 14.37 9.06
CA ASN A 136 13.28 14.82 8.00
C ASN A 136 13.34 16.36 8.01
N LYS A 137 14.54 16.91 8.16
CA LYS A 137 14.82 18.33 8.02
C LYS A 137 15.45 18.61 6.65
N GLN A 138 14.66 19.21 5.78
CA GLN A 138 15.05 19.52 4.41
C GLN A 138 14.85 21.01 4.09
N SER A 139 15.85 21.67 3.49
CA SER A 139 15.75 23.06 3.00
C SER A 139 15.14 24.07 3.98
N GLY A 140 15.27 23.83 5.29
CA GLY A 140 14.72 24.70 6.35
C GLY A 140 13.36 24.29 6.90
N GLU A 141 12.68 23.34 6.26
CA GLU A 141 11.44 22.74 6.74
C GLU A 141 11.71 21.47 7.53
N THR A 142 10.85 21.16 8.48
CA THR A 142 10.85 19.88 9.20
C THR A 142 9.56 19.16 8.88
N VAL A 143 9.66 17.95 8.36
CA VAL A 143 8.52 17.12 7.99
C VAL A 143 8.55 15.81 8.77
N PHE A 144 7.36 15.23 8.99
CA PHE A 144 7.14 13.99 9.73
C PHE A 144 6.54 12.90 8.82
N ASP A 145 6.87 12.96 7.53
CA ASP A 145 6.48 11.95 6.57
C ASP A 145 7.00 10.57 7.02
N ASP A 146 6.25 9.50 6.73
CA ASP A 146 6.52 8.14 7.19
C ASP A 146 6.40 7.90 8.71
N SER A 147 5.87 8.87 9.47
CA SER A 147 5.53 8.65 10.88
C SER A 147 4.14 8.04 11.00
N TYR A 148 4.04 6.93 11.75
CA TYR A 148 2.77 6.23 11.95
C TYR A 148 2.74 5.43 13.25
N ILE A 149 1.53 5.11 13.69
CA ILE A 149 1.23 4.06 14.65
C ILE A 149 0.37 3.02 13.94
N ALA A 150 0.64 1.74 14.17
CA ALA A 150 -0.09 0.65 13.55
C ALA A 150 -0.41 -0.44 14.55
N MET A 151 -1.58 -1.06 14.40
CA MET A 151 -2.06 -2.14 15.26
C MET A 151 -2.59 -3.29 14.42
N ALA A 152 -2.05 -4.49 14.66
CA ALA A 152 -2.53 -5.72 14.05
C ALA A 152 -3.80 -6.22 14.76
N ILE A 153 -4.85 -6.49 13.98
CA ILE A 153 -6.17 -6.98 14.41
C ILE A 153 -6.54 -8.18 13.54
N GLY A 154 -6.19 -9.39 14.00
CA GLY A 154 -6.32 -10.58 13.16
C GLY A 154 -5.51 -10.45 11.88
N ASP A 155 -6.14 -10.75 10.76
CA ASP A 155 -5.52 -10.68 9.42
C ASP A 155 -5.40 -9.26 8.86
N TYR A 156 -5.67 -8.25 9.66
CA TYR A 156 -5.68 -6.86 9.22
C TYR A 156 -4.79 -5.97 10.09
N THR A 157 -4.31 -4.88 9.51
CA THR A 157 -3.64 -3.79 10.23
C THR A 157 -4.45 -2.51 10.09
N LEU A 158 -4.70 -1.87 11.21
CA LEU A 158 -5.19 -0.50 11.29
C LEU A 158 -4.01 0.42 11.58
N SER A 159 -3.85 1.49 10.81
CA SER A 159 -2.79 2.47 11.06
C SER A 159 -3.29 3.90 11.02
N LEU A 160 -2.58 4.77 11.72
CA LEU A 160 -2.78 6.22 11.74
C LEU A 160 -1.42 6.88 11.52
N GLY A 161 -1.31 7.73 10.52
CA GLY A 161 -0.08 8.46 10.19
C GLY A 161 0.06 8.75 8.71
N ALA A 162 1.23 9.24 8.33
CA ALA A 162 1.58 9.60 6.95
C ALA A 162 2.55 8.57 6.38
N LYS A 163 2.03 7.55 5.74
CA LYS A 163 2.76 6.39 5.23
C LYS A 163 2.83 6.42 3.70
N LYS A 164 4.01 6.13 3.13
CA LYS A 164 4.18 5.98 1.69
C LYS A 164 3.34 4.81 1.14
N ASN A 165 2.66 5.06 0.02
CA ASN A 165 1.89 4.05 -0.70
C ASN A 165 2.32 4.01 -2.17
N TRP A 166 2.22 2.83 -2.79
CA TRP A 166 2.41 2.65 -4.21
C TRP A 166 1.39 1.64 -4.75
N TRP A 167 0.48 2.10 -5.60
CA TRP A 167 -0.62 1.30 -6.11
C TRP A 167 -0.55 1.13 -7.62
N GLY A 168 0.12 0.09 -8.04
CA GLY A 168 0.27 -0.26 -9.44
C GLY A 168 1.53 -1.05 -9.75
N PRO A 169 1.57 -1.68 -10.92
CA PRO A 169 2.67 -2.54 -11.34
C PRO A 169 3.90 -1.78 -11.86
N GLY A 170 3.77 -0.49 -12.14
CA GLY A 170 4.83 0.33 -12.72
C GLY A 170 6.03 0.50 -11.78
N TRP A 171 7.23 0.69 -12.36
CA TRP A 171 8.46 0.99 -11.62
C TRP A 171 8.77 2.48 -11.57
N GLY A 172 8.43 3.20 -12.64
CA GLY A 172 8.69 4.63 -12.77
C GLY A 172 7.52 5.52 -12.37
N GLY A 173 6.39 4.96 -12.00
CA GLY A 173 5.20 5.71 -11.59
C GLY A 173 4.01 4.80 -11.34
N SER A 174 3.06 5.34 -10.60
CA SER A 174 1.72 4.78 -10.41
C SER A 174 0.71 5.93 -10.53
N LEU A 175 -0.45 5.64 -11.10
CA LEU A 175 -1.39 6.69 -11.51
C LEU A 175 -2.29 7.21 -10.38
N ILE A 176 -2.55 6.41 -9.33
CA ILE A 176 -3.41 6.82 -8.20
C ILE A 176 -2.57 7.15 -6.96
N GLN A 177 -1.70 6.23 -6.52
CA GLN A 177 -0.84 6.42 -5.37
C GLN A 177 0.60 6.08 -5.76
N SER A 178 1.50 7.02 -5.58
CA SER A 178 2.94 6.84 -5.81
C SER A 178 3.74 7.60 -4.76
N THR A 179 5.02 7.30 -4.67
CA THR A 179 5.96 8.02 -3.79
C THR A 179 6.35 9.40 -4.33
N ASN A 180 5.80 9.82 -5.45
CA ASN A 180 6.07 11.13 -6.07
C ASN A 180 5.38 12.29 -5.35
N THR A 181 4.39 12.02 -4.51
CA THR A 181 3.74 12.99 -3.63
C THR A 181 4.07 12.65 -2.19
N ARG A 182 4.02 13.67 -1.33
CA ARG A 182 4.16 13.43 0.11
C ARG A 182 3.06 12.47 0.61
N PRO A 183 3.38 11.62 1.58
CA PRO A 183 2.39 10.75 2.19
C PRO A 183 1.24 11.55 2.80
N ILE A 184 0.02 11.09 2.59
CA ILE A 184 -1.19 11.74 3.12
C ILE A 184 -1.39 11.27 4.57
N PRO A 185 -1.45 12.18 5.56
CA PRO A 185 -1.88 11.84 6.91
C PRO A 185 -3.25 11.18 6.88
N SER A 186 -3.35 9.93 7.31
CA SER A 186 -4.54 9.12 7.08
C SER A 186 -4.74 8.05 8.15
N ILE A 187 -5.97 7.59 8.27
CA ILE A 187 -6.30 6.31 8.87
C ILE A 187 -6.33 5.30 7.73
N SER A 188 -5.57 4.22 7.85
CA SER A 188 -5.50 3.17 6.84
C SER A 188 -5.86 1.81 7.42
N PHE A 189 -6.44 0.98 6.58
CA PHE A 189 -6.83 -0.39 6.88
C PHE A 189 -6.34 -1.31 5.78
N GLU A 190 -5.48 -2.26 6.12
CA GLU A 190 -4.83 -3.15 5.17
C GLU A 190 -4.96 -4.61 5.59
N ARG A 191 -5.02 -5.50 4.61
CA ARG A 191 -4.98 -6.94 4.83
C ARG A 191 -3.53 -7.42 4.90
N ASN A 192 -3.18 -8.18 5.96
CA ASN A 192 -1.82 -8.64 6.24
C ASN A 192 -1.45 -9.97 5.57
N PHE A 193 -2.43 -10.79 5.23
CA PHE A 193 -2.22 -12.11 4.62
C PHE A 193 -3.04 -12.23 3.37
N SER A 194 -2.43 -12.69 2.29
CA SER A 194 -3.06 -12.76 0.97
C SER A 194 -3.73 -14.11 0.67
N ASP A 195 -3.99 -14.94 1.69
CA ASP A 195 -4.61 -16.26 1.48
C ASP A 195 -5.89 -16.17 0.63
N PRO A 196 -6.08 -17.12 -0.31
CA PRO A 196 -7.29 -17.17 -1.13
C PRO A 196 -8.55 -17.37 -0.28
N PHE A 197 -9.68 -16.98 -0.83
CA PHE A 197 -10.96 -17.31 -0.22
C PHE A 197 -11.20 -18.83 -0.18
N GLU A 198 -11.68 -19.35 0.92
CA GLU A 198 -12.09 -20.76 1.06
C GLU A 198 -13.38 -21.06 0.28
N SER A 199 -14.17 -20.04 -0.02
CA SER A 199 -15.42 -20.16 -0.77
C SER A 199 -15.18 -20.64 -2.20
N ARG A 200 -15.88 -21.69 -2.63
CA ARG A 200 -15.84 -22.22 -4.00
C ARG A 200 -16.13 -21.17 -5.07
N PHE A 201 -16.95 -20.16 -4.73
CA PHE A 201 -17.33 -19.10 -5.69
C PHE A 201 -16.24 -18.02 -5.84
N LEU A 202 -15.39 -17.83 -4.83
CA LEU A 202 -14.36 -16.79 -4.83
C LEU A 202 -12.93 -17.34 -4.90
N SER A 203 -12.74 -18.65 -4.78
CA SER A 203 -11.42 -19.29 -4.82
C SER A 203 -10.64 -19.03 -6.11
N TRP A 204 -11.33 -18.73 -7.22
CA TRP A 204 -10.72 -18.39 -8.50
C TRP A 204 -9.94 -17.04 -8.48
N ILE A 205 -10.26 -16.16 -7.52
CA ILE A 205 -9.56 -14.90 -7.33
C ILE A 205 -8.09 -15.15 -6.96
N GLY A 206 -7.81 -16.29 -6.29
CA GLY A 206 -6.48 -16.62 -5.79
C GLY A 206 -6.08 -15.74 -4.61
N PRO A 207 -4.77 -15.61 -4.34
CA PRO A 207 -4.26 -14.68 -3.34
C PRO A 207 -4.71 -13.25 -3.63
N TRP A 208 -5.12 -12.52 -2.57
CA TRP A 208 -5.63 -11.16 -2.72
C TRP A 208 -5.23 -10.26 -1.54
N ASP A 209 -5.07 -8.99 -1.82
CA ASP A 209 -4.82 -7.94 -0.85
C ASP A 209 -5.94 -6.89 -0.85
N LEU A 210 -5.97 -6.10 0.20
CA LEU A 210 -6.84 -4.94 0.35
C LEU A 210 -6.05 -3.84 1.05
N SER A 211 -6.10 -2.65 0.49
CA SER A 211 -5.65 -1.42 1.14
C SER A 211 -6.74 -0.36 1.01
N ALA A 212 -7.12 0.25 2.12
CA ALA A 212 -8.07 1.34 2.16
C ALA A 212 -7.56 2.44 3.09
N MET A 213 -7.76 3.70 2.71
CA MET A 213 -7.32 4.83 3.50
C MET A 213 -8.28 6.00 3.38
N ILE A 214 -8.37 6.75 4.45
CA ILE A 214 -9.05 8.05 4.50
C ILE A 214 -8.12 9.04 5.20
N GLY A 215 -7.88 10.19 4.59
CA GLY A 215 -6.92 11.16 5.10
C GLY A 215 -7.29 12.58 4.73
N GLU A 216 -6.52 13.51 5.27
CA GLU A 216 -6.70 14.93 5.04
C GLU A 216 -5.53 15.46 4.21
N MET A 217 -5.87 16.16 3.15
CA MET A 217 -4.94 16.88 2.29
C MET A 217 -4.96 18.37 2.61
N GLU A 218 -4.14 19.14 1.91
CA GLU A 218 -4.14 20.58 2.03
C GLU A 218 -5.52 21.19 1.68
N GLN A 219 -5.83 22.38 2.22
CA GLN A 219 -7.05 23.13 1.97
C GLN A 219 -8.35 22.42 2.41
N ASP A 220 -8.31 21.74 3.56
CA ASP A 220 -9.47 21.05 4.17
C ASP A 220 -10.11 20.00 3.23
N THR A 221 -9.33 19.50 2.26
CA THR A 221 -9.78 18.47 1.33
C THR A 221 -9.50 17.09 1.90
N ASN A 222 -10.50 16.24 1.93
CA ASN A 222 -10.37 14.86 2.37
C ASN A 222 -10.12 13.95 1.17
N PHE A 223 -9.23 13.01 1.37
CA PHE A 223 -8.91 11.94 0.42
C PHE A 223 -9.44 10.61 0.93
N PHE A 224 -10.11 9.88 0.06
CA PHE A 224 -10.40 8.47 0.24
C PHE A 224 -9.70 7.68 -0.85
N GLY A 225 -9.09 6.55 -0.50
CA GLY A 225 -8.51 5.62 -1.46
C GLY A 225 -8.79 4.19 -1.05
N MET A 226 -9.04 3.33 -2.03
CA MET A 226 -9.19 1.89 -1.83
C MET A 226 -8.61 1.14 -3.01
N ARG A 227 -7.90 0.05 -2.72
CA ARG A 227 -7.34 -0.86 -3.72
C ARG A 227 -7.54 -2.32 -3.31
N VAL A 228 -7.86 -3.14 -4.29
CA VAL A 228 -7.86 -4.60 -4.19
C VAL A 228 -6.95 -5.15 -5.27
N GLY A 229 -5.91 -5.85 -4.87
CA GLY A 229 -5.04 -6.63 -5.74
C GLY A 229 -5.37 -8.12 -5.63
N PHE A 230 -5.25 -8.88 -6.72
CA PHE A 230 -5.49 -10.33 -6.66
C PHE A 230 -4.79 -11.09 -7.78
N ARG A 231 -4.48 -12.35 -7.52
CA ARG A 231 -3.72 -13.22 -8.43
C ARG A 231 -4.51 -14.45 -8.81
N PRO A 232 -5.37 -14.39 -9.85
CA PRO A 232 -6.15 -15.54 -10.31
C PRO A 232 -5.27 -16.65 -10.89
N LYS A 233 -4.05 -16.31 -11.30
CA LYS A 233 -3.00 -17.26 -11.74
C LYS A 233 -1.65 -16.79 -11.23
N ARG A 234 -0.72 -17.72 -11.01
CA ARG A 234 0.64 -17.40 -10.52
C ARG A 234 1.39 -16.38 -11.39
N ASN A 235 1.07 -16.29 -12.66
CA ASN A 235 1.70 -15.40 -13.62
C ASN A 235 0.82 -14.20 -14.02
N LEU A 236 -0.33 -14.01 -13.39
CA LEU A 236 -1.25 -12.90 -13.67
C LEU A 236 -1.74 -12.28 -12.37
N GLU A 237 -1.51 -11.01 -12.23
CA GLU A 237 -2.00 -10.16 -11.15
C GLU A 237 -2.87 -9.05 -11.73
N LEU A 238 -3.97 -8.77 -11.09
CA LEU A 238 -4.94 -7.74 -11.44
C LEU A 238 -5.14 -6.81 -10.25
N GLY A 239 -5.33 -5.53 -10.51
CA GLY A 239 -5.61 -4.53 -9.51
C GLY A 239 -6.83 -3.70 -9.87
N LEU A 240 -7.67 -3.43 -8.87
CA LEU A 240 -8.79 -2.49 -8.94
C LEU A 240 -8.55 -1.41 -7.90
N SER A 241 -8.63 -0.15 -8.31
CA SER A 241 -8.37 0.98 -7.43
C SER A 241 -9.44 2.04 -7.61
N THR A 242 -9.79 2.70 -6.53
CA THR A 242 -10.61 3.92 -6.58
C THR A 242 -10.04 4.95 -5.62
N SER A 243 -10.19 6.22 -5.96
CA SER A 243 -9.92 7.33 -5.06
C SER A 243 -10.96 8.41 -5.23
N ALA A 244 -11.21 9.15 -4.16
CA ALA A 244 -12.16 10.24 -4.15
C ALA A 244 -11.63 11.42 -3.33
N LEU A 245 -11.82 12.63 -3.84
CA LEU A 245 -11.61 13.88 -3.12
C LEU A 245 -12.95 14.43 -2.73
N PHE A 246 -13.19 14.61 -1.45
CA PHE A 246 -14.45 15.14 -0.91
C PHE A 246 -14.13 16.17 0.18
N CYS A 247 -15.14 16.92 0.62
CA CYS A 247 -14.91 18.11 1.46
C CYS A 247 -14.10 19.21 0.74
N GLY A 248 -13.76 20.28 1.43
CA GLY A 248 -13.12 21.46 0.84
C GLY A 248 -14.13 22.41 0.18
N GLU A 249 -13.64 23.36 -0.61
CA GLU A 249 -14.47 24.42 -1.17
C GLU A 249 -15.75 23.92 -1.87
N ASN A 250 -16.91 24.23 -1.29
CA ASN A 250 -18.25 23.92 -1.82
C ASN A 250 -18.54 22.41 -2.07
N ARG A 251 -17.86 21.50 -1.37
CA ARG A 251 -18.12 20.05 -1.45
C ARG A 251 -18.76 19.52 -0.17
N SER A 252 -19.55 18.46 -0.31
CA SER A 252 -20.12 17.75 0.83
C SER A 252 -19.04 17.09 1.68
N CYS A 253 -19.15 17.24 3.01
CA CYS A 253 -18.20 16.67 3.96
C CYS A 253 -18.76 15.46 4.71
N GLY A 254 -17.87 14.73 5.39
CA GLY A 254 -18.18 13.56 6.20
C GLY A 254 -18.58 12.33 5.39
N LEU A 255 -19.08 11.30 6.07
CA LEU A 255 -19.46 10.04 5.43
C LEU A 255 -20.59 10.21 4.40
N SER A 256 -21.48 11.17 4.58
CA SER A 256 -22.51 11.49 3.59
C SER A 256 -21.92 12.11 2.33
N GLY A 257 -20.90 12.97 2.47
CA GLY A 257 -20.16 13.55 1.35
C GLY A 257 -19.39 12.48 0.58
N LEU A 258 -18.68 11.60 1.28
CA LEU A 258 -18.00 10.47 0.67
C LEU A 258 -18.99 9.55 -0.06
N GLY A 259 -20.13 9.20 0.58
CA GLY A 259 -21.17 8.37 -0.03
C GLY A 259 -21.74 8.98 -1.30
N LYS A 260 -21.99 10.29 -1.31
CA LYS A 260 -22.41 11.02 -2.52
C LYS A 260 -21.32 10.94 -3.60
N THR A 261 -20.07 11.23 -3.28
CA THR A 261 -18.96 11.19 -4.25
C THR A 261 -18.76 9.79 -4.85
N LEU A 262 -18.96 8.72 -4.09
CA LEU A 262 -18.78 7.35 -4.57
C LEU A 262 -20.01 6.74 -5.25
N LEU A 263 -21.22 7.20 -4.94
CA LEU A 263 -22.47 6.59 -5.38
C LEU A 263 -23.32 7.49 -6.27
N ASP A 264 -23.15 8.80 -6.16
CA ASP A 264 -23.92 9.76 -6.93
C ASP A 264 -23.34 9.86 -8.36
N ARG A 265 -24.15 9.39 -9.29
CA ARG A 265 -23.94 9.58 -10.73
C ARG A 265 -24.57 10.87 -11.25
N ASP A 266 -24.94 11.76 -10.36
CA ASP A 266 -25.56 13.02 -10.77
C ASP A 266 -24.50 13.95 -11.40
N ILE A 267 -24.48 13.89 -12.69
CA ILE A 267 -23.89 14.82 -13.63
C ILE A 267 -24.51 16.18 -13.35
N THR A 268 -23.81 17.04 -12.66
CA THR A 268 -24.20 18.44 -12.56
C THR A 268 -23.95 19.10 -13.89
N ILE A 269 -25.02 19.29 -14.64
CA ILE A 269 -25.05 20.03 -15.89
C ILE A 269 -24.51 21.45 -15.65
N ASP A 270 -23.57 21.85 -16.47
CA ASP A 270 -23.00 23.20 -16.51
C ASP A 270 -24.13 24.24 -16.61
N GLY A 271 -24.25 25.10 -15.60
CA GLY A 271 -25.32 26.09 -15.50
C GLY A 271 -26.18 25.99 -14.23
N ALA A 272 -25.86 25.03 -13.34
CA ALA A 272 -26.57 24.90 -12.07
C ALA A 272 -26.22 26.08 -11.12
N ASP A 273 -27.22 26.43 -10.30
CA ASP A 273 -27.18 27.40 -9.25
C ASP A 273 -25.91 27.28 -8.38
N PRO A 274 -25.18 28.37 -8.11
CA PRO A 274 -23.97 28.36 -7.25
C PRO A 274 -24.24 27.83 -5.83
N SER A 275 -25.47 27.66 -5.44
CA SER A 275 -25.88 27.04 -4.16
C SER A 275 -25.88 25.53 -4.18
N VAL A 276 -25.71 24.88 -5.34
CA VAL A 276 -25.64 23.42 -5.46
C VAL A 276 -24.23 22.96 -5.09
N GLN A 277 -24.15 22.19 -4.03
CA GLN A 277 -22.91 21.60 -3.53
C GLN A 277 -22.36 20.61 -4.58
N LYS A 278 -21.16 20.89 -5.10
CA LYS A 278 -20.49 20.03 -6.09
C LYS A 278 -20.17 18.66 -5.49
N SER A 279 -20.35 17.60 -6.27
CA SER A 279 -19.78 16.28 -5.95
C SER A 279 -18.24 16.35 -5.99
N GLY A 280 -17.59 15.46 -5.25
CA GLY A 280 -16.12 15.39 -5.23
C GLY A 280 -15.57 14.82 -6.54
N TYR A 281 -14.24 14.86 -6.71
CA TYR A 281 -13.56 14.18 -7.79
C TYR A 281 -13.36 12.71 -7.47
N GLN A 282 -13.69 11.84 -8.41
CA GLN A 282 -13.49 10.40 -8.29
C GLN A 282 -12.63 9.88 -9.43
N LEU A 283 -11.69 9.01 -9.10
CA LEU A 283 -10.90 8.23 -10.04
C LEU A 283 -11.17 6.75 -9.81
N ALA A 284 -11.33 6.01 -10.89
CA ALA A 284 -11.37 4.55 -10.84
C ALA A 284 -10.32 3.99 -11.79
N GLY A 285 -9.63 2.96 -11.37
CA GLY A 285 -8.52 2.40 -12.13
C GLY A 285 -8.50 0.88 -12.12
N ILE A 286 -8.00 0.34 -13.20
CA ILE A 286 -7.67 -1.07 -13.34
C ILE A 286 -6.21 -1.18 -13.76
N ASP A 287 -5.54 -2.19 -13.27
CA ASP A 287 -4.20 -2.54 -13.73
C ASP A 287 -3.99 -4.03 -13.80
N PHE A 288 -2.97 -4.40 -14.54
CA PHE A 288 -2.55 -5.79 -14.64
C PHE A 288 -1.04 -5.91 -14.68
N ARG A 289 -0.56 -7.04 -14.22
CA ARG A 289 0.82 -7.49 -14.39
C ARG A 289 0.83 -8.96 -14.78
N SER A 290 1.50 -9.28 -15.88
CA SER A 290 1.63 -10.67 -16.36
C SER A 290 3.10 -10.99 -16.58
N SER A 291 3.60 -12.05 -15.94
CA SER A 291 4.99 -12.50 -16.05
C SER A 291 5.06 -13.88 -16.70
N HIS A 292 5.97 -14.03 -17.65
CA HIS A 292 6.17 -15.25 -18.38
C HIS A 292 7.64 -15.54 -18.60
N LYS A 293 7.99 -16.81 -18.69
CA LYS A 293 9.31 -17.24 -19.12
C LYS A 293 9.25 -17.68 -20.58
N PHE A 294 9.78 -16.85 -21.45
CA PHE A 294 9.93 -17.20 -22.87
C PHE A 294 11.31 -17.79 -23.10
N ARG A 295 11.39 -19.11 -23.31
CA ARG A 295 12.64 -19.89 -23.30
C ARG A 295 13.39 -19.67 -21.97
N ASN A 296 14.53 -18.96 -22.01
CA ASN A 296 15.35 -18.66 -20.82
C ASN A 296 15.24 -17.19 -20.38
N PHE A 297 14.40 -16.38 -21.05
CA PHE A 297 14.25 -14.97 -20.75
C PHE A 297 12.97 -14.75 -19.94
N PRO A 298 13.04 -14.18 -18.72
CA PRO A 298 11.89 -13.72 -18.01
C PRO A 298 11.36 -12.44 -18.69
N ILE A 299 10.07 -12.39 -18.99
CA ILE A 299 9.39 -11.26 -19.60
C ILE A 299 8.20 -10.92 -18.71
N ALA A 300 8.04 -9.65 -18.39
CA ALA A 300 6.82 -9.16 -17.75
C ALA A 300 6.20 -8.05 -18.59
N ALA A 301 4.89 -8.10 -18.73
CA ALA A 301 4.08 -7.04 -19.30
C ALA A 301 3.16 -6.49 -18.21
N TYR A 302 2.99 -5.18 -18.17
CA TYR A 302 2.08 -4.56 -17.24
C TYR A 302 1.47 -3.29 -17.85
N GLY A 303 0.32 -2.90 -17.33
CA GLY A 303 -0.37 -1.68 -17.71
C GLY A 303 -1.28 -1.20 -16.61
N GLN A 304 -1.56 0.08 -16.62
CA GLN A 304 -2.50 0.74 -15.72
C GLN A 304 -3.37 1.69 -16.52
N LEU A 305 -4.67 1.66 -16.28
CA LEU A 305 -5.66 2.54 -16.88
C LEU A 305 -6.47 3.18 -15.76
N ILE A 306 -6.67 4.50 -15.86
CA ILE A 306 -7.53 5.27 -14.96
C ILE A 306 -8.58 5.97 -15.77
N GLY A 307 -9.82 5.94 -15.29
CA GLY A 307 -10.91 6.78 -15.70
C GLY A 307 -11.19 7.83 -14.62
N GLU A 308 -11.37 9.05 -15.06
CA GLU A 308 -11.96 10.12 -14.28
C GLU A 308 -13.43 10.20 -14.64
N GLU A 309 -14.32 10.41 -13.69
CA GLU A 309 -15.70 10.73 -13.98
C GLU A 309 -15.72 12.17 -14.46
N ILE A 310 -15.71 12.34 -15.79
CA ILE A 310 -15.89 13.65 -16.43
C ILE A 310 -17.40 13.87 -16.48
N SER A 311 -17.89 14.77 -15.66
CA SER A 311 -19.23 15.35 -15.90
C SER A 311 -19.18 16.20 -17.16
N ASP A 312 -19.72 15.68 -18.25
CA ASP A 312 -19.98 16.45 -19.46
C ASP A 312 -21.05 17.52 -19.22
#